data_e53bce04141085ba9a3c80d6d4b0201b
#
_entry.id   e53bce04141085ba9a3c80d6d4b0201b
#
_cell.length_a   1.000
_cell.length_b   1.000
_cell.length_c   1.000
_cell.angle_alpha   90.00
_cell.angle_beta   90.00
_cell.angle_gamma   90.00
#
_symmetry.space_group_name_H-M   'P 1'
#
loop_
_entity.id
_entity.type
_entity.pdbx_description
1 polymer ?
#
loop_
_entity_poly.entity_id
_entity_poly.type
_entity_poly.pdbx_seq_one_letter_code
_entity_poly.pdbx_strand_id
1 'polypeptide(L)'
;MKASPTTRRTFIGIVASTGAAMSAGCGNHHEAGEKAEHQPSSGPSGADAARLRELPPAADTASARSPSDAWRYTHVSPRRGDSYQALAVTTRDDLWLLGTRTRSLVPFLENWDGKRWSEPTMPGDLIDGGRRSSWALATGDAGRLWLAQRTVDGDRLAVFRREGGAWQRLPDPPAPRGDQPSGAEVKGAWCVASGQHLWVTANGKVVHWDGRRWDAPALPFPAAALAAAPAENGSPRAWAAGAVDTACGHGECYPQPATARWADGAWQRLETPSYHFPDPVPPEASATLDTIVHDPASDRLWALGRHDFNHGEVDEEPDDEAVLLTGDGTAWRKVGAPDTGRAFETSTTSPDGTGALLLDSWTRRTQDGKAHKVKAPDRLPEPSEVPKPKRKYDFGQPFEAASVRLIPGTRTVLAVGSVTFNNSSDTGDPPRCAALARYDAA
;
A
#
# COMPACT_ATOMS: atom_id res chain seq x y z
N MET A 1 -10.74 -15.96 54.47
CA MET A 1 -10.97 -15.66 53.06
C MET A 1 -10.69 -14.17 52.88
N LYS A 2 -9.50 -13.83 52.36
CA LYS A 2 -9.12 -12.46 52.07
C LYS A 2 -8.98 -12.35 50.55
N ALA A 3 -9.75 -11.49 49.94
CA ALA A 3 -9.70 -11.19 48.51
C ALA A 3 -8.49 -10.30 48.22
N SER A 4 -7.66 -10.69 47.26
CA SER A 4 -6.58 -9.86 46.70
C SER A 4 -7.10 -8.94 45.62
N PRO A 5 -6.61 -7.72 45.49
CA PRO A 5 -7.03 -6.82 44.41
C PRO A 5 -6.32 -7.16 43.10
N THR A 6 -7.11 -7.40 42.06
CA THR A 6 -6.68 -7.61 40.69
C THR A 6 -6.23 -6.29 40.07
N THR A 7 -4.98 -6.19 39.71
CA THR A 7 -4.41 -5.03 39.02
C THR A 7 -4.77 -5.12 37.53
N ARG A 8 -5.67 -4.26 37.07
CA ARG A 8 -5.96 -4.11 35.64
C ARG A 8 -4.73 -3.54 34.91
N ARG A 9 -4.10 -4.30 34.07
CA ARG A 9 -3.18 -3.79 33.05
C ARG A 9 -3.98 -3.60 31.77
N THR A 10 -4.23 -2.34 31.44
CA THR A 10 -4.79 -1.95 30.15
C THR A 10 -3.69 -2.11 29.11
N PHE A 11 -3.79 -3.10 28.26
CA PHE A 11 -3.00 -3.17 27.04
C PHE A 11 -3.67 -2.30 25.99
N ILE A 12 -3.07 -1.16 25.70
CA ILE A 12 -3.42 -0.32 24.54
C ILE A 12 -2.72 -0.95 23.35
N GLY A 13 -3.48 -1.63 22.51
CA GLY A 13 -3.06 -2.02 21.17
C GLY A 13 -2.77 -0.77 20.36
N ILE A 14 -1.50 -0.51 20.05
CA ILE A 14 -1.12 0.58 19.15
C ILE A 14 -1.39 0.11 17.73
N VAL A 15 -2.59 0.41 17.25
CA VAL A 15 -2.84 0.45 15.81
C VAL A 15 -2.12 1.70 15.30
N ALA A 16 -1.09 1.54 14.52
CA ALA A 16 -0.41 2.62 13.83
C ALA A 16 -1.28 3.15 12.68
N SER A 17 -2.35 3.86 13.04
CA SER A 17 -3.03 4.75 12.12
C SER A 17 -2.27 6.07 12.12
N THR A 18 -1.76 6.51 10.99
CA THR A 18 -1.24 7.86 10.78
C THR A 18 -2.36 8.89 10.89
N GLY A 19 -2.78 9.17 12.11
CA GLY A 19 -3.73 10.21 12.46
C GLY A 19 -2.99 11.42 13.01
N ALA A 20 -3.05 12.54 12.30
CA ALA A 20 -2.53 13.82 12.76
C ALA A 20 -3.26 14.28 14.03
N ALA A 21 -2.53 14.44 15.12
CA ALA A 21 -3.05 15.01 16.34
C ALA A 21 -3.34 16.50 16.15
N MET A 22 -4.59 16.92 16.38
CA MET A 22 -4.96 18.32 16.56
C MET A 22 -4.81 18.68 18.03
N SER A 23 -3.93 19.62 18.35
CA SER A 23 -3.93 20.33 19.62
C SER A 23 -4.92 21.50 19.57
N ALA A 24 -5.99 21.42 20.33
CA ALA A 24 -6.85 22.55 20.60
C ALA A 24 -6.27 23.34 21.77
N GLY A 25 -5.78 24.54 21.51
CA GLY A 25 -5.41 25.51 22.50
C GLY A 25 -6.55 26.53 22.69
N CYS A 26 -7.20 26.54 23.86
CA CYS A 26 -8.03 27.64 24.29
C CYS A 26 -7.15 28.74 24.93
N GLY A 27 -7.26 29.94 24.48
CA GLY A 27 -6.61 31.10 25.11
C GLY A 27 -7.35 32.39 24.81
N ASN A 28 -7.73 33.08 25.88
CA ASN A 28 -8.62 34.20 26.02
C ASN A 28 -8.17 35.51 25.32
N HIS A 29 -9.21 36.34 25.11
CA HIS A 29 -9.23 37.75 24.71
C HIS A 29 -8.21 38.65 25.39
N HIS A 30 -7.63 39.58 24.63
CA HIS A 30 -7.55 41.01 25.01
C HIS A 30 -7.43 41.85 23.74
N GLU A 31 -8.37 42.82 23.61
CA GLU A 31 -8.32 43.91 22.64
C GLU A 31 -7.21 44.89 23.01
N ALA A 32 -6.46 45.35 22.05
CA ALA A 32 -5.92 46.70 21.96
C ALA A 32 -5.45 46.94 20.53
N GLY A 33 -6.01 47.95 19.89
CA GLY A 33 -5.70 48.33 18.55
C GLY A 33 -4.35 49.03 18.41
N GLU A 34 -3.69 48.80 17.30
CA GLU A 34 -2.77 49.77 16.70
C GLU A 34 -2.60 49.45 15.20
N LYS A 35 -2.88 50.48 14.39
CA LYS A 35 -2.66 50.46 12.96
C LYS A 35 -1.15 50.49 12.71
N ALA A 36 -0.59 49.42 12.10
CA ALA A 36 0.71 49.45 11.51
C ALA A 36 0.60 49.10 10.02
N GLU A 37 1.05 50.01 9.21
CA GLU A 37 1.20 49.88 7.75
C GLU A 37 2.04 48.63 7.41
N HIS A 38 1.48 47.73 6.63
CA HIS A 38 2.19 46.59 6.10
C HIS A 38 3.05 47.04 4.89
N GLN A 39 4.32 47.28 5.14
CA GLN A 39 5.33 47.14 4.08
C GLN A 39 5.51 45.64 3.75
N PRO A 40 5.52 45.27 2.46
CA PRO A 40 5.86 43.90 2.09
C PRO A 40 7.37 43.73 2.34
N SER A 41 7.72 43.06 3.44
CA SER A 41 9.08 42.58 3.64
C SER A 41 9.33 41.49 2.62
N SER A 42 10.22 41.80 1.67
CA SER A 42 10.90 40.80 0.86
C SER A 42 11.62 39.84 1.83
N GLY A 43 10.97 38.76 2.17
CA GLY A 43 11.56 37.66 2.91
C GLY A 43 12.78 37.12 2.14
N PRO A 44 13.81 36.65 2.85
CA PRO A 44 14.99 36.10 2.21
C PRO A 44 14.56 34.96 1.32
N SER A 45 14.86 35.10 0.04
CA SER A 45 14.80 34.05 -0.96
C SER A 45 15.43 32.79 -0.42
N GLY A 46 14.63 31.74 -0.44
CA GLY A 46 14.91 30.35 -0.23
C GLY A 46 16.29 29.99 0.28
N ALA A 47 16.36 29.66 1.55
CA ALA A 47 17.44 28.79 2.03
C ALA A 47 17.51 27.58 1.08
N ASP A 48 18.65 27.39 0.43
CA ASP A 48 19.00 26.18 -0.29
C ASP A 48 18.72 24.99 0.64
N ALA A 49 17.58 24.35 0.43
CA ALA A 49 17.33 23.05 1.05
C ALA A 49 18.51 22.19 0.61
N ALA A 50 19.35 21.78 1.56
CA ALA A 50 20.52 20.97 1.24
C ALA A 50 20.04 19.78 0.41
N ARG A 51 20.33 19.84 -0.88
CA ARG A 51 19.97 18.78 -1.82
C ARG A 51 20.74 17.55 -1.40
N LEU A 52 20.01 16.48 -1.08
CA LEU A 52 20.64 15.17 -1.05
C LEU A 52 21.32 14.99 -2.41
N ARG A 53 22.58 14.55 -2.38
CA ARG A 53 23.33 14.29 -3.60
C ARG A 53 22.48 13.39 -4.49
N GLU A 54 22.14 13.84 -5.68
CA GLU A 54 21.41 13.01 -6.64
C GLU A 54 22.13 11.68 -6.76
N LEU A 55 21.47 10.62 -6.38
CA LEU A 55 21.96 9.29 -6.72
C LEU A 55 21.98 9.22 -8.24
N PRO A 56 22.95 8.53 -8.85
CA PRO A 56 23.00 8.41 -10.29
C PRO A 56 21.64 8.00 -10.80
N PRO A 57 21.13 8.63 -11.85
CA PRO A 57 19.78 8.42 -12.33
C PRO A 57 19.51 6.93 -12.54
N ALA A 58 18.26 6.54 -12.38
CA ALA A 58 17.80 5.16 -12.56
C ALA A 58 18.11 4.55 -13.96
N ALA A 59 18.91 5.22 -14.80
CA ALA A 59 19.49 4.67 -16.02
C ALA A 59 20.06 3.27 -15.83
N ASP A 60 20.52 2.99 -14.62
CA ASP A 60 20.91 1.65 -14.21
C ASP A 60 19.73 0.71 -13.88
N THR A 61 18.47 1.19 -13.87
CA THR A 61 17.33 0.29 -13.74
C THR A 61 17.19 -0.64 -14.94
N ALA A 62 17.77 -0.28 -16.07
CA ALA A 62 17.64 -1.00 -17.33
C ALA A 62 18.74 -2.05 -17.59
N SER A 63 19.92 -1.94 -16.96
CA SER A 63 20.95 -2.96 -17.21
C SER A 63 20.65 -4.20 -16.40
N ALA A 64 20.68 -5.38 -17.07
CA ALA A 64 20.65 -6.66 -16.40
C ALA A 64 21.90 -6.76 -15.50
N ARG A 65 21.74 -6.40 -14.22
CA ARG A 65 22.79 -6.62 -13.22
C ARG A 65 22.74 -8.05 -12.72
N SER A 66 23.83 -8.49 -12.18
CA SER A 66 23.86 -9.77 -11.45
C SER A 66 22.80 -9.76 -10.35
N PRO A 67 22.10 -10.87 -10.11
CA PRO A 67 21.18 -11.01 -9.01
C PRO A 67 21.79 -10.53 -7.70
N SER A 68 20.98 -9.94 -6.85
CA SER A 68 21.41 -9.40 -5.57
C SER A 68 20.52 -9.97 -4.45
N ASP A 69 21.10 -10.17 -3.29
CA ASP A 69 20.39 -10.50 -2.04
C ASP A 69 19.98 -9.25 -1.23
N ALA A 70 20.18 -8.07 -1.81
CA ALA A 70 19.98 -6.81 -1.14
C ALA A 70 19.23 -5.80 -2.01
N TRP A 71 18.41 -5.00 -1.35
CA TRP A 71 17.86 -3.77 -1.89
C TRP A 71 18.93 -2.70 -2.04
N ARG A 72 18.75 -1.79 -2.98
CA ARG A 72 19.58 -0.56 -3.11
C ARG A 72 18.72 0.63 -3.50
N TYR A 73 19.02 1.80 -2.98
CA TYR A 73 18.37 3.04 -3.43
C TYR A 73 18.80 3.38 -4.85
N THR A 74 17.83 3.79 -5.67
CA THR A 74 18.05 4.24 -7.06
C THR A 74 17.61 5.68 -7.29
N HIS A 75 16.70 6.18 -6.43
CA HIS A 75 16.27 7.56 -6.46
C HIS A 75 15.85 8.01 -5.06
N VAL A 76 16.16 9.24 -4.70
CA VAL A 76 15.75 9.88 -3.46
C VAL A 76 15.27 11.28 -3.79
N SER A 77 14.08 11.64 -3.30
CA SER A 77 13.56 12.99 -3.47
C SER A 77 14.54 14.01 -2.91
N PRO A 78 14.86 15.08 -3.65
CA PRO A 78 15.74 16.15 -3.15
C PRO A 78 15.10 16.96 -2.04
N ARG A 79 13.81 16.77 -1.78
CA ARG A 79 13.05 17.54 -0.79
C ARG A 79 12.86 16.72 0.49
N ARG A 80 13.15 17.34 1.61
CA ARG A 80 12.88 16.76 2.94
C ARG A 80 11.40 16.83 3.28
N GLY A 81 10.93 15.81 3.97
CA GLY A 81 9.54 15.69 4.39
C GLY A 81 8.62 15.20 3.28
N ASP A 82 9.16 14.75 2.15
CA ASP A 82 8.39 14.04 1.14
C ASP A 82 8.30 12.54 1.52
N SER A 83 7.19 11.91 1.15
CA SER A 83 7.01 10.47 1.21
C SER A 83 6.34 9.96 -0.05
N TYR A 84 6.80 8.85 -0.62
CA TYR A 84 6.08 8.19 -1.70
C TYR A 84 5.04 7.23 -1.11
N GLN A 85 3.88 7.17 -1.75
CA GLN A 85 2.74 6.37 -1.33
C GLN A 85 2.35 5.30 -2.35
N ALA A 86 2.54 5.57 -3.64
CA ALA A 86 2.20 4.64 -4.70
C ALA A 86 3.22 4.66 -5.83
N LEU A 87 3.35 3.51 -6.47
CA LEU A 87 4.21 3.26 -7.61
C LEU A 87 3.39 2.60 -8.72
N ALA A 88 3.52 3.15 -9.93
CA ALA A 88 3.05 2.49 -11.15
C ALA A 88 4.23 2.29 -12.10
N VAL A 89 4.29 1.12 -12.69
CA VAL A 89 5.35 0.71 -13.63
C VAL A 89 4.67 0.30 -14.93
N THR A 90 4.79 1.12 -15.97
CA THR A 90 4.29 0.78 -17.30
C THR A 90 5.33 -0.02 -18.08
N THR A 91 6.58 0.43 -17.99
CA THR A 91 7.77 -0.25 -18.49
C THR A 91 8.96 0.09 -17.58
N ARG A 92 10.12 -0.52 -17.84
CA ARG A 92 11.37 -0.16 -17.13
C ARG A 92 11.80 1.30 -17.34
N ASP A 93 11.37 1.90 -18.45
CA ASP A 93 11.74 3.26 -18.88
C ASP A 93 10.59 4.27 -18.64
N ASP A 94 9.49 3.83 -18.00
CA ASP A 94 8.37 4.70 -17.65
C ASP A 94 7.82 4.30 -16.28
N LEU A 95 8.28 5.03 -15.25
CA LEU A 95 7.93 4.83 -13.85
C LEU A 95 7.19 6.06 -13.33
N TRP A 96 6.15 5.84 -12.55
CA TRP A 96 5.34 6.90 -11.95
C TRP A 96 5.31 6.73 -10.46
N LEU A 97 5.76 7.76 -9.73
CA LEU A 97 5.74 7.83 -8.28
C LEU A 97 4.71 8.87 -7.86
N LEU A 98 3.85 8.49 -6.95
CA LEU A 98 2.95 9.41 -6.27
C LEU A 98 3.42 9.59 -4.85
N GLY A 99 3.59 10.82 -4.43
CA GLY A 99 4.00 11.17 -3.09
C GLY A 99 3.15 12.26 -2.47
N THR A 100 3.40 12.52 -1.20
CA THR A 100 2.81 13.60 -0.43
C THR A 100 3.91 14.41 0.26
N ARG A 101 3.80 15.72 0.21
CA ARG A 101 4.65 16.64 0.95
C ARG A 101 4.14 16.74 2.38
N THR A 102 4.85 16.14 3.32
CA THR A 102 4.38 15.97 4.71
C THR A 102 3.90 17.27 5.36
N ARG A 103 4.60 18.39 5.15
CA ARG A 103 4.23 19.67 5.77
C ARG A 103 2.94 20.29 5.22
N SER A 104 2.68 20.12 3.94
CA SER A 104 1.52 20.73 3.26
C SER A 104 0.41 19.74 2.96
N LEU A 105 0.67 18.45 3.09
CA LEU A 105 -0.21 17.34 2.67
C LEU A 105 -0.64 17.46 1.19
N VAL A 106 0.19 18.11 0.38
CA VAL A 106 -0.07 18.31 -1.06
C VAL A 106 0.49 17.10 -1.80
N PRO A 107 -0.32 16.40 -2.61
CA PRO A 107 0.15 15.32 -3.44
C PRO A 107 1.03 15.85 -4.58
N PHE A 108 1.99 15.04 -5.01
CA PHE A 108 2.83 15.31 -6.17
C PHE A 108 3.11 14.03 -6.95
N LEU A 109 3.46 14.18 -8.22
CA LEU A 109 3.89 13.09 -9.08
C LEU A 109 5.33 13.28 -9.49
N GLU A 110 6.07 12.19 -9.60
CA GLU A 110 7.34 12.13 -10.31
C GLU A 110 7.25 11.06 -11.40
N ASN A 111 7.87 11.35 -12.53
CA ASN A 111 7.93 10.44 -13.68
C ASN A 111 9.36 10.26 -14.15
N TRP A 112 9.77 9.02 -14.31
CA TRP A 112 10.98 8.61 -15.00
C TRP A 112 10.66 8.25 -16.44
N ASP A 113 11.27 8.93 -17.41
CA ASP A 113 11.04 8.76 -18.85
C ASP A 113 12.10 7.89 -19.56
N GLY A 114 12.87 7.12 -18.78
CA GLY A 114 14.02 6.33 -19.27
C GLY A 114 15.32 7.12 -19.29
N LYS A 115 15.30 8.44 -19.05
CA LYS A 115 16.49 9.31 -19.12
C LYS A 115 16.60 10.26 -17.93
N ARG A 116 15.49 10.80 -17.46
CA ARG A 116 15.46 11.80 -16.39
C ARG A 116 14.18 11.72 -15.59
N TRP A 117 14.26 12.16 -14.34
CA TRP A 117 13.10 12.43 -13.51
C TRP A 117 12.51 13.79 -13.84
N SER A 118 11.19 13.88 -13.80
CA SER A 118 10.42 15.12 -13.95
C SER A 118 9.27 15.12 -12.95
N GLU A 119 8.75 16.29 -12.60
CA GLU A 119 7.56 16.47 -11.74
C GLU A 119 6.38 16.93 -12.62
N PRO A 120 5.58 16.02 -13.19
CA PRO A 120 4.42 16.40 -13.99
C PRO A 120 3.34 17.03 -13.12
N THR A 121 2.56 17.92 -13.74
CA THR A 121 1.43 18.54 -13.05
C THR A 121 0.38 17.52 -12.64
N MET A 122 -0.08 17.60 -11.41
CA MET A 122 -1.25 16.86 -10.92
C MET A 122 -2.52 17.29 -11.67
N PRO A 123 -3.58 16.43 -11.73
CA PRO A 123 -4.90 16.87 -12.21
C PRO A 123 -5.38 18.12 -11.47
N GLY A 124 -6.03 19.06 -12.19
CA GLY A 124 -6.45 20.34 -11.60
C GLY A 124 -7.72 20.27 -10.76
N ASP A 125 -8.53 19.23 -10.95
CA ASP A 125 -9.86 19.07 -10.35
C ASP A 125 -9.91 17.96 -9.27
N LEU A 126 -8.91 17.95 -8.41
CA LEU A 126 -8.82 17.04 -7.28
C LEU A 126 -9.92 17.31 -6.25
N ILE A 127 -10.43 16.24 -5.64
CA ILE A 127 -11.37 16.37 -4.51
C ILE A 127 -10.64 17.10 -3.36
N ASP A 128 -11.25 18.18 -2.87
CA ASP A 128 -10.74 18.98 -1.74
C ASP A 128 -9.26 19.37 -1.87
N GLY A 129 -8.79 19.63 -3.12
CA GLY A 129 -7.39 19.92 -3.42
C GLY A 129 -6.41 18.80 -3.10
N GLY A 130 -6.89 17.55 -2.96
CA GLY A 130 -6.06 16.37 -2.68
C GLY A 130 -5.71 16.16 -1.22
N ARG A 131 -6.16 17.01 -0.33
CA ARG A 131 -5.88 16.89 1.11
C ARG A 131 -6.72 15.78 1.73
N ARG A 132 -6.13 15.06 2.69
CA ARG A 132 -6.81 13.96 3.41
C ARG A 132 -7.45 12.95 2.48
N SER A 133 -6.68 12.49 1.49
CA SER A 133 -7.12 11.52 0.52
C SER A 133 -6.18 10.32 0.49
N SER A 134 -6.75 9.15 0.24
CA SER A 134 -5.98 7.97 -0.16
C SER A 134 -5.83 7.96 -1.66
N TRP A 135 -4.69 7.48 -2.14
CA TRP A 135 -4.31 7.53 -3.52
C TRP A 135 -3.90 6.18 -4.05
N ALA A 136 -4.16 5.91 -5.31
CA ALA A 136 -3.60 4.76 -6.02
C ALA A 136 -3.19 5.13 -7.43
N LEU A 137 -2.15 4.46 -7.90
CA LEU A 137 -1.76 4.42 -9.31
C LEU A 137 -1.99 3.00 -9.83
N ALA A 138 -2.53 2.89 -11.04
CA ALA A 138 -2.66 1.63 -11.74
C ALA A 138 -2.20 1.78 -13.19
N THR A 139 -1.65 0.71 -13.75
CA THR A 139 -1.24 0.64 -15.15
C THR A 139 -2.07 -0.39 -15.89
N GLY A 140 -2.63 0.03 -17.01
CA GLY A 140 -3.26 -0.86 -17.98
C GLY A 140 -2.32 -1.19 -19.14
N ASP A 141 -2.83 -1.93 -20.10
CA ASP A 141 -2.09 -2.27 -21.30
C ASP A 141 -1.71 -1.01 -22.10
N ALA A 142 -0.67 -1.13 -22.92
CA ALA A 142 -0.14 -0.06 -23.77
C ALA A 142 0.29 1.21 -22.99
N GLY A 143 0.77 1.06 -21.76
CA GLY A 143 1.27 2.18 -20.95
C GLY A 143 0.20 3.13 -20.45
N ARG A 144 -1.08 2.72 -20.44
CA ARG A 144 -2.17 3.54 -19.90
C ARG A 144 -2.04 3.68 -18.40
N LEU A 145 -2.03 4.92 -17.92
CA LEU A 145 -1.88 5.25 -16.51
C LEU A 145 -3.19 5.79 -15.95
N TRP A 146 -3.53 5.30 -14.77
CA TRP A 146 -4.69 5.71 -14.00
C TRP A 146 -4.25 6.26 -12.64
N LEU A 147 -4.89 7.33 -12.21
CA LEU A 147 -4.77 7.88 -10.87
C LEU A 147 -6.14 7.88 -10.22
N ALA A 148 -6.27 7.21 -9.10
CA ALA A 148 -7.48 7.21 -8.31
C ALA A 148 -7.26 7.97 -6.99
N GLN A 149 -8.21 8.82 -6.64
CA GLN A 149 -8.29 9.58 -5.40
C GLN A 149 -9.55 9.21 -4.66
N ARG A 150 -9.42 8.87 -3.38
CA ARG A 150 -10.54 8.56 -2.48
C ARG A 150 -10.41 9.40 -1.22
N THR A 151 -11.50 10.02 -0.76
CA THR A 151 -11.52 10.69 0.57
C THR A 151 -11.29 9.67 1.68
N VAL A 152 -10.81 10.12 2.84
CA VAL A 152 -10.49 9.22 3.98
C VAL A 152 -11.74 8.49 4.49
N ASP A 153 -12.90 9.15 4.47
CA ASP A 153 -14.20 8.54 4.75
C ASP A 153 -14.69 7.56 3.67
N GLY A 154 -14.02 7.56 2.51
CA GLY A 154 -14.33 6.68 1.39
C GLY A 154 -15.57 7.07 0.59
N ASP A 155 -16.24 8.17 0.92
CA ASP A 155 -17.52 8.55 0.34
C ASP A 155 -17.39 9.14 -1.07
N ARG A 156 -16.24 9.75 -1.38
CA ARG A 156 -15.98 10.39 -2.67
C ARG A 156 -14.80 9.74 -3.36
N LEU A 157 -14.99 9.43 -4.63
CA LEU A 157 -13.97 8.84 -5.51
C LEU A 157 -13.86 9.67 -6.79
N ALA A 158 -12.64 10.06 -7.14
CA ALA A 158 -12.30 10.63 -8.43
C ALA A 158 -11.26 9.77 -9.12
N VAL A 159 -11.43 9.57 -10.40
CA VAL A 159 -10.51 8.79 -11.23
C VAL A 159 -10.08 9.61 -12.44
N PHE A 160 -8.77 9.59 -12.68
CA PHE A 160 -8.14 10.28 -13.79
C PHE A 160 -7.41 9.28 -14.66
N ARG A 161 -7.50 9.47 -15.97
CA ARG A 161 -6.76 8.72 -16.97
C ARG A 161 -5.77 9.66 -17.65
N ARG A 162 -4.54 9.18 -17.84
CA ARG A 162 -3.54 9.94 -18.59
C ARG A 162 -3.61 9.56 -20.07
N GLU A 163 -3.83 10.56 -20.91
CA GLU A 163 -3.84 10.42 -22.37
C GLU A 163 -3.09 11.58 -23.02
N GLY A 164 -2.22 11.30 -23.99
CA GLY A 164 -1.50 12.33 -24.73
C GLY A 164 -0.67 13.28 -23.87
N GLY A 165 -0.25 12.83 -22.70
CA GLY A 165 0.51 13.68 -21.75
C GLY A 165 -0.37 14.51 -20.78
N ALA A 166 -1.71 14.53 -20.97
CA ALA A 166 -2.65 15.25 -20.11
C ALA A 166 -3.49 14.30 -19.25
N TRP A 167 -3.97 14.80 -18.12
CA TRP A 167 -4.92 14.10 -17.28
C TRP A 167 -6.35 14.42 -17.71
N GLN A 168 -7.15 13.39 -17.87
CA GLN A 168 -8.58 13.47 -18.12
C GLN A 168 -9.32 12.87 -16.92
N ARG A 169 -10.19 13.66 -16.29
CA ARG A 169 -11.10 13.14 -15.27
C ARG A 169 -12.17 12.28 -15.94
N LEU A 170 -12.41 11.09 -15.39
CA LEU A 170 -13.55 10.27 -15.78
C LEU A 170 -14.83 10.82 -15.15
N PRO A 171 -16.02 10.51 -15.72
CA PRO A 171 -17.29 10.72 -15.04
C PRO A 171 -17.23 10.12 -13.63
N ASP A 172 -17.95 10.71 -12.69
CA ASP A 172 -17.99 10.19 -11.33
C ASP A 172 -18.61 8.77 -11.34
N PRO A 173 -18.00 7.82 -10.62
CA PRO A 173 -18.54 6.48 -10.54
C PRO A 173 -19.90 6.47 -9.83
N PRO A 174 -20.79 5.52 -10.14
CA PRO A 174 -22.06 5.38 -9.44
C PRO A 174 -21.78 5.08 -7.96
N ALA A 175 -22.64 5.58 -7.09
CA ALA A 175 -22.60 5.17 -5.69
C ALA A 175 -22.72 3.63 -5.63
N PRO A 176 -21.86 2.93 -4.89
CA PRO A 176 -21.94 1.50 -4.76
C PRO A 176 -23.32 1.08 -4.24
N ARG A 177 -23.99 0.18 -4.95
CA ARG A 177 -25.33 -0.30 -4.57
C ARG A 177 -25.23 -1.40 -3.50
N GLY A 178 -26.15 -1.40 -2.56
CA GLY A 178 -26.42 -2.49 -1.61
C GLY A 178 -26.03 -2.20 -0.16
N ASP A 179 -26.74 -2.86 0.74
CA ASP A 179 -26.59 -2.82 2.20
C ASP A 179 -25.43 -3.74 2.67
N GLN A 180 -24.30 -3.69 2.01
CA GLN A 180 -23.17 -4.47 2.51
C GLN A 180 -22.62 -3.81 3.79
N PRO A 181 -22.22 -4.62 4.78
CA PRO A 181 -21.68 -4.08 6.01
C PRO A 181 -20.52 -3.14 5.69
N SER A 182 -20.67 -1.90 6.14
CA SER A 182 -19.62 -0.90 6.12
C SER A 182 -18.53 -1.38 7.09
N GLY A 183 -17.32 -1.61 6.64
CA GLY A 183 -16.26 -1.89 7.58
C GLY A 183 -15.08 -2.71 7.09
N ALA A 184 -15.12 -3.32 5.91
CA ALA A 184 -13.90 -3.95 5.39
C ALA A 184 -12.86 -2.87 5.08
N GLU A 185 -11.86 -2.78 5.93
CA GLU A 185 -10.70 -1.96 5.68
C GLU A 185 -9.99 -2.48 4.42
N VAL A 186 -9.76 -1.61 3.46
CA VAL A 186 -9.00 -1.97 2.26
C VAL A 186 -7.53 -1.94 2.60
N LYS A 187 -6.90 -3.09 2.71
CA LYS A 187 -5.52 -3.26 3.14
C LYS A 187 -4.54 -3.44 1.97
N GLY A 188 -5.01 -4.06 0.87
CA GLY A 188 -4.20 -4.29 -0.32
C GLY A 188 -4.45 -3.25 -1.42
N ALA A 189 -4.12 -3.61 -2.67
CA ALA A 189 -4.38 -2.75 -3.82
C ALA A 189 -5.88 -2.54 -4.01
N TRP A 190 -6.32 -1.29 -4.05
CA TRP A 190 -7.72 -0.91 -4.19
C TRP A 190 -8.09 -0.31 -5.55
N CYS A 191 -7.09 -0.19 -6.45
CA CYS A 191 -7.25 0.27 -7.82
C CYS A 191 -6.35 -0.56 -8.72
N VAL A 192 -6.92 -1.29 -9.68
CA VAL A 192 -6.20 -2.17 -10.61
C VAL A 192 -6.78 -2.07 -12.00
N ALA A 193 -5.94 -2.28 -13.02
CA ALA A 193 -6.35 -2.15 -14.42
C ALA A 193 -5.92 -3.37 -15.25
N SER A 194 -6.72 -3.69 -16.28
CA SER A 194 -6.44 -4.69 -17.32
C SER A 194 -6.97 -4.18 -18.66
N GLY A 195 -6.11 -3.99 -19.63
CA GLY A 195 -6.48 -3.37 -20.88
C GLY A 195 -6.97 -1.92 -20.69
N GLN A 196 -8.20 -1.66 -21.13
CA GLN A 196 -8.90 -0.40 -20.90
C GLN A 196 -9.83 -0.41 -19.69
N HIS A 197 -9.92 -1.54 -19.01
CA HIS A 197 -10.77 -1.74 -17.85
C HIS A 197 -10.06 -1.32 -16.56
N LEU A 198 -10.84 -0.80 -15.61
CA LEU A 198 -10.35 -0.40 -14.30
C LEU A 198 -11.35 -0.85 -13.23
N TRP A 199 -10.85 -1.43 -12.15
CA TRP A 199 -11.63 -1.74 -10.96
C TRP A 199 -11.11 -0.93 -9.79
N VAL A 200 -12.02 -0.34 -9.05
CA VAL A 200 -11.71 0.49 -7.88
C VAL A 200 -12.59 0.08 -6.72
N THR A 201 -11.96 -0.13 -5.56
CA THR A 201 -12.68 -0.45 -4.33
C THR A 201 -12.96 0.81 -3.53
N ALA A 202 -14.21 0.99 -3.14
CA ALA A 202 -14.66 2.00 -2.19
C ALA A 202 -15.57 1.34 -1.15
N ASN A 203 -15.22 1.43 0.13
CA ASN A 203 -15.98 0.84 1.25
C ASN A 203 -16.29 -0.66 1.06
N GLY A 204 -15.28 -1.45 0.63
CA GLY A 204 -15.43 -2.89 0.39
C GLY A 204 -16.19 -3.27 -0.88
N LYS A 205 -16.75 -2.30 -1.60
CA LYS A 205 -17.48 -2.50 -2.85
C LYS A 205 -16.60 -2.15 -4.04
N VAL A 206 -16.84 -2.76 -5.18
CA VAL A 206 -16.05 -2.55 -6.39
C VAL A 206 -16.91 -1.86 -7.45
N VAL A 207 -16.38 -0.77 -7.99
CA VAL A 207 -16.89 -0.14 -9.23
C VAL A 207 -15.95 -0.47 -10.38
N HIS A 208 -16.51 -0.61 -11.57
CA HIS A 208 -15.82 -1.05 -12.77
C HIS A 208 -16.03 -0.06 -13.93
N TRP A 209 -14.93 0.36 -14.54
CA TRP A 209 -14.89 1.13 -15.78
C TRP A 209 -14.58 0.20 -16.96
N ASP A 210 -15.45 0.14 -17.97
CA ASP A 210 -15.32 -0.73 -19.13
C ASP A 210 -14.56 -0.08 -20.32
N GLY A 211 -14.01 1.11 -20.10
CA GLY A 211 -13.39 1.96 -21.13
C GLY A 211 -14.32 3.05 -21.64
N ARG A 212 -15.63 3.00 -21.33
CA ARG A 212 -16.65 3.94 -21.80
C ARG A 212 -17.57 4.44 -20.69
N ARG A 213 -17.97 3.56 -19.79
CA ARG A 213 -18.89 3.85 -18.70
C ARG A 213 -18.53 3.08 -17.43
N TRP A 214 -19.02 3.61 -16.32
CA TRP A 214 -18.98 2.91 -15.05
C TRP A 214 -20.16 1.98 -14.88
N ASP A 215 -19.91 0.85 -14.21
CA ASP A 215 -20.91 0.00 -13.60
C ASP A 215 -20.51 -0.34 -12.15
N ALA A 216 -21.42 -0.96 -11.40
CA ALA A 216 -21.20 -1.39 -10.03
C ALA A 216 -21.66 -2.86 -9.90
N PRO A 217 -20.86 -3.80 -10.43
CA PRO A 217 -21.18 -5.22 -10.38
C PRO A 217 -21.18 -5.72 -8.94
N ALA A 218 -22.15 -6.55 -8.61
CA ALA A 218 -22.23 -7.16 -7.28
C ALA A 218 -21.03 -8.06 -7.04
N LEU A 219 -20.30 -7.82 -5.95
CA LEU A 219 -19.26 -8.71 -5.46
C LEU A 219 -19.84 -9.58 -4.34
N PRO A 220 -19.60 -10.92 -4.31
CA PRO A 220 -20.23 -11.83 -3.35
C PRO A 220 -19.68 -11.72 -1.91
N PHE A 221 -18.76 -10.81 -1.64
CA PHE A 221 -18.19 -10.50 -0.33
C PHE A 221 -17.53 -9.11 -0.35
N PRO A 222 -17.25 -8.47 0.78
CA PRO A 222 -16.48 -7.23 0.84
C PRO A 222 -15.04 -7.44 0.39
N ALA A 223 -14.56 -6.64 -0.57
CA ALA A 223 -13.18 -6.73 -1.05
C ALA A 223 -12.22 -5.97 -0.13
N ALA A 224 -11.19 -6.65 0.34
CA ALA A 224 -10.03 -6.06 1.01
C ALA A 224 -8.92 -5.69 0.01
N ALA A 225 -8.83 -6.40 -1.13
CA ALA A 225 -7.82 -6.16 -2.16
C ALA A 225 -8.28 -6.61 -3.54
N LEU A 226 -7.65 -6.02 -4.55
CA LEU A 226 -7.80 -6.35 -5.97
C LEU A 226 -6.47 -6.73 -6.60
N ALA A 227 -6.49 -7.58 -7.61
CA ALA A 227 -5.38 -7.83 -8.53
C ALA A 227 -5.89 -7.80 -9.97
N ALA A 228 -5.01 -7.48 -10.89
CA ALA A 228 -5.28 -7.59 -12.32
C ALA A 228 -4.04 -8.15 -13.05
N ALA A 229 -4.29 -8.75 -14.20
CA ALA A 229 -3.27 -9.19 -15.15
C ALA A 229 -3.51 -8.49 -16.49
N PRO A 230 -2.53 -8.49 -17.40
CA PRO A 230 -2.75 -8.06 -18.78
C PRO A 230 -3.96 -8.77 -19.38
N ALA A 231 -4.70 -8.07 -20.24
CA ALA A 231 -5.84 -8.64 -20.93
C ALA A 231 -5.39 -9.82 -21.79
N GLU A 232 -6.19 -10.88 -21.79
CA GLU A 232 -5.94 -12.07 -22.59
C GLU A 232 -6.96 -12.15 -23.72
N ASN A 233 -6.50 -12.20 -24.96
CA ASN A 233 -7.38 -12.19 -26.15
C ASN A 233 -8.41 -11.05 -26.13
N GLY A 234 -8.04 -9.89 -25.58
CA GLY A 234 -8.93 -8.74 -25.42
C GLY A 234 -9.88 -8.82 -24.23
N SER A 235 -9.89 -9.93 -23.49
CA SER A 235 -10.70 -10.10 -22.29
C SER A 235 -9.95 -9.61 -21.05
N PRO A 236 -10.54 -8.71 -20.24
CA PRO A 236 -9.89 -8.20 -19.04
C PRO A 236 -9.82 -9.27 -17.94
N ARG A 237 -8.73 -9.28 -17.20
CA ARG A 237 -8.47 -10.24 -16.12
C ARG A 237 -8.31 -9.51 -14.79
N ALA A 238 -9.21 -9.78 -13.85
CA ALA A 238 -9.12 -9.24 -12.51
C ALA A 238 -9.62 -10.23 -11.45
N TRP A 239 -9.14 -10.04 -10.22
CA TRP A 239 -9.50 -10.83 -9.04
C TRP A 239 -9.70 -9.93 -7.86
N ALA A 240 -10.56 -10.38 -6.94
CA ALA A 240 -10.79 -9.77 -5.66
C ALA A 240 -10.52 -10.77 -4.53
N ALA A 241 -10.02 -10.28 -3.41
CA ALA A 241 -9.82 -11.05 -2.19
C ALA A 241 -10.43 -10.32 -1.00
N GLY A 242 -10.86 -11.08 0.01
CA GLY A 242 -11.47 -10.59 1.23
C GLY A 242 -11.92 -11.74 2.12
N ALA A 243 -13.04 -11.57 2.79
CA ALA A 243 -13.61 -12.57 3.64
C ALA A 243 -15.13 -12.65 3.48
N VAL A 244 -15.69 -13.79 3.84
CA VAL A 244 -17.13 -14.04 3.88
C VAL A 244 -17.47 -14.79 5.16
N ASP A 245 -18.54 -14.40 5.81
CA ASP A 245 -19.09 -15.17 6.91
C ASP A 245 -19.64 -16.49 6.37
N THR A 246 -19.24 -17.59 6.99
CA THR A 246 -19.72 -18.92 6.63
C THR A 246 -20.94 -19.30 7.46
N ALA A 247 -21.74 -20.21 6.94
CA ALA A 247 -22.80 -20.80 7.73
C ALA A 247 -22.21 -21.52 8.95
N CYS A 248 -22.74 -21.23 10.11
CA CYS A 248 -22.15 -21.50 11.40
C CYS A 248 -22.78 -22.69 12.07
N GLY A 249 -21.98 -23.52 12.74
CA GLY A 249 -22.44 -24.39 13.78
C GLY A 249 -22.57 -23.61 15.09
N HIS A 250 -23.63 -23.88 15.87
CA HIS A 250 -23.85 -23.28 17.20
C HIS A 250 -24.12 -21.77 17.27
N GLY A 251 -24.53 -21.12 16.16
CA GLY A 251 -25.04 -19.75 16.17
C GLY A 251 -24.00 -18.63 15.94
N GLU A 252 -22.74 -18.99 15.81
CA GLU A 252 -21.67 -18.01 15.53
C GLU A 252 -21.06 -18.23 14.14
N CYS A 253 -20.87 -17.12 13.41
CA CYS A 253 -20.31 -17.10 12.07
C CYS A 253 -18.93 -16.50 12.10
N TYR A 254 -17.95 -17.26 11.63
CA TYR A 254 -16.57 -16.79 11.57
C TYR A 254 -16.19 -16.45 10.13
N PRO A 255 -15.55 -15.31 9.89
CA PRO A 255 -15.03 -14.97 8.58
C PRO A 255 -14.09 -16.06 8.05
N GLN A 256 -14.25 -16.39 6.78
CA GLN A 256 -13.40 -17.32 6.05
C GLN A 256 -12.84 -16.65 4.79
N PRO A 257 -11.65 -17.04 4.30
CA PRO A 257 -11.07 -16.51 3.08
C PRO A 257 -12.05 -16.59 1.92
N ALA A 258 -12.13 -15.50 1.15
CA ALA A 258 -12.98 -15.43 -0.02
C ALA A 258 -12.23 -14.79 -1.20
N THR A 259 -12.39 -15.36 -2.39
CA THR A 259 -11.88 -14.80 -3.63
C THR A 259 -12.94 -14.85 -4.72
N ALA A 260 -12.83 -13.92 -5.67
CA ALA A 260 -13.64 -13.91 -6.88
C ALA A 260 -12.77 -13.53 -8.07
N ARG A 261 -13.15 -14.00 -9.25
CA ARG A 261 -12.58 -13.58 -10.53
C ARG A 261 -13.61 -12.79 -11.34
N TRP A 262 -13.12 -11.90 -12.16
CA TRP A 262 -13.91 -11.23 -13.16
C TRP A 262 -14.04 -12.10 -14.42
N ALA A 263 -15.24 -12.47 -14.81
CA ALA A 263 -15.52 -13.23 -16.02
C ALA A 263 -16.91 -12.88 -16.55
N ASP A 264 -17.05 -12.76 -17.85
CA ASP A 264 -18.33 -12.52 -18.56
C ASP A 264 -19.09 -11.29 -18.04
N GLY A 265 -18.37 -10.25 -17.62
CA GLY A 265 -18.97 -9.01 -17.12
C GLY A 265 -19.48 -9.07 -15.68
N ALA A 266 -19.12 -10.09 -14.93
CA ALA A 266 -19.53 -10.28 -13.53
C ALA A 266 -18.43 -10.87 -12.65
N TRP A 267 -18.57 -10.72 -11.33
CA TRP A 267 -17.74 -11.39 -10.36
C TRP A 267 -18.24 -12.81 -10.10
N GLN A 268 -17.38 -13.79 -10.28
CA GLN A 268 -17.63 -15.20 -9.99
C GLN A 268 -16.81 -15.62 -8.78
N ARG A 269 -17.50 -16.07 -7.71
CA ARG A 269 -16.82 -16.58 -6.52
C ARG A 269 -16.02 -17.83 -6.88
N LEU A 270 -14.81 -17.90 -6.35
CA LEU A 270 -13.95 -19.08 -6.42
C LEU A 270 -13.98 -19.83 -5.08
N GLU A 271 -13.81 -21.13 -5.13
CA GLU A 271 -13.63 -21.94 -3.95
C GLU A 271 -12.27 -21.68 -3.32
N THR A 272 -12.26 -21.37 -2.03
CA THR A 272 -11.05 -21.12 -1.23
C THR A 272 -10.94 -22.17 -0.12
N PRO A 273 -9.73 -22.59 0.27
CA PRO A 273 -9.53 -23.47 1.41
C PRO A 273 -10.09 -22.84 2.70
N SER A 274 -10.83 -23.61 3.48
CA SER A 274 -11.33 -23.19 4.79
C SER A 274 -10.27 -23.36 5.88
N TYR A 275 -10.40 -22.56 6.95
CA TYR A 275 -9.57 -22.59 8.14
C TYR A 275 -10.40 -23.04 9.32
N HIS A 276 -9.82 -23.89 10.17
CA HIS A 276 -10.45 -24.43 11.35
C HIS A 276 -9.92 -23.70 12.58
N PHE A 277 -10.81 -23.49 13.53
CA PHE A 277 -10.48 -22.91 14.82
C PHE A 277 -10.46 -24.00 15.90
N PRO A 278 -9.73 -23.81 17.01
CA PRO A 278 -9.76 -24.73 18.14
C PRO A 278 -11.16 -24.81 18.78
N ASP A 279 -11.42 -25.88 19.52
CA ASP A 279 -12.64 -26.03 20.27
C ASP A 279 -12.37 -25.83 21.79
N PRO A 280 -13.03 -24.88 22.46
CA PRO A 280 -14.06 -23.96 21.95
C PRO A 280 -13.49 -22.90 21.00
N VAL A 281 -14.30 -22.51 20.01
CA VAL A 281 -13.89 -21.48 19.05
C VAL A 281 -13.75 -20.13 19.76
N PRO A 282 -12.65 -19.38 19.53
CA PRO A 282 -12.48 -18.06 20.10
C PRO A 282 -13.58 -17.08 19.66
N PRO A 283 -14.03 -16.16 20.53
CA PRO A 283 -15.16 -15.27 20.24
C PRO A 283 -14.95 -14.36 19.01
N GLU A 284 -13.71 -13.94 18.75
CA GLU A 284 -13.36 -13.04 17.65
C GLU A 284 -12.49 -13.71 16.59
N ALA A 285 -12.55 -15.05 16.54
CA ALA A 285 -11.77 -15.82 15.57
C ALA A 285 -12.13 -15.44 14.13
N SER A 286 -11.12 -15.29 13.28
CA SER A 286 -11.31 -14.97 11.87
C SER A 286 -10.20 -15.53 10.99
N ALA A 287 -10.53 -15.86 9.74
CA ALA A 287 -9.55 -16.13 8.71
C ALA A 287 -9.89 -15.26 7.50
N THR A 288 -9.00 -14.31 7.16
CA THR A 288 -9.27 -13.29 6.16
C THR A 288 -8.15 -13.22 5.11
N LEU A 289 -8.43 -12.64 3.95
CA LEU A 289 -7.44 -12.25 2.97
C LEU A 289 -7.36 -10.72 2.91
N ASP A 290 -6.17 -10.21 3.10
CA ASP A 290 -5.86 -8.78 3.12
C ASP A 290 -5.24 -8.29 1.80
N THR A 291 -4.63 -9.20 1.03
CA THR A 291 -4.01 -8.86 -0.27
C THR A 291 -4.12 -9.99 -1.28
N ILE A 292 -4.06 -9.63 -2.54
CA ILE A 292 -3.97 -10.55 -3.67
C ILE A 292 -3.04 -9.93 -4.72
N VAL A 293 -2.13 -10.72 -5.28
CA VAL A 293 -1.19 -10.28 -6.32
C VAL A 293 -1.11 -11.33 -7.43
N HIS A 294 -0.97 -10.85 -8.66
CA HIS A 294 -0.71 -11.67 -9.83
C HIS A 294 0.79 -11.71 -10.13
N ASP A 295 1.34 -12.91 -10.31
CA ASP A 295 2.71 -13.12 -10.76
C ASP A 295 2.72 -13.35 -12.28
N PRO A 296 3.18 -12.38 -13.07
CA PRO A 296 3.18 -12.50 -14.52
C PRO A 296 4.20 -13.53 -15.07
N ALA A 297 5.20 -13.92 -14.26
CA ALA A 297 6.21 -14.88 -14.69
C ALA A 297 5.68 -16.32 -14.68
N SER A 298 4.81 -16.66 -13.76
CA SER A 298 4.22 -17.99 -13.62
C SER A 298 2.73 -18.03 -13.96
N ASP A 299 2.13 -16.89 -14.29
CA ASP A 299 0.68 -16.66 -14.44
C ASP A 299 -0.14 -17.17 -13.24
N ARG A 300 0.42 -17.03 -12.05
CA ARG A 300 -0.17 -17.46 -10.79
C ARG A 300 -0.64 -16.29 -9.96
N LEU A 301 -1.56 -16.59 -9.08
CA LEU A 301 -2.04 -15.69 -8.03
C LEU A 301 -1.50 -16.13 -6.68
N TRP A 302 -1.22 -15.13 -5.86
CA TRP A 302 -0.95 -15.28 -4.44
C TRP A 302 -1.98 -14.47 -3.67
N ALA A 303 -2.55 -15.03 -2.62
CA ALA A 303 -3.42 -14.33 -1.72
C ALA A 303 -2.94 -14.52 -0.29
N LEU A 304 -2.89 -13.41 0.47
CA LEU A 304 -2.30 -13.36 1.79
C LEU A 304 -3.28 -12.72 2.77
N GLY A 305 -3.19 -13.16 4.02
CA GLY A 305 -4.02 -12.62 5.09
C GLY A 305 -3.65 -13.19 6.45
N ARG A 306 -4.62 -13.25 7.33
CA ARG A 306 -4.43 -13.67 8.71
C ARG A 306 -5.45 -14.74 9.12
N HIS A 307 -5.02 -15.64 9.96
CA HIS A 307 -5.83 -16.56 10.73
C HIS A 307 -5.66 -16.16 12.19
N ASP A 308 -6.67 -15.49 12.71
CA ASP A 308 -6.68 -14.78 13.98
C ASP A 308 -7.47 -15.60 14.99
N PHE A 309 -6.90 -15.77 16.18
CA PHE A 309 -7.45 -16.56 17.27
C PHE A 309 -7.86 -15.70 18.47
N ASN A 310 -8.14 -14.44 18.25
CA ASN A 310 -8.42 -13.49 19.33
C ASN A 310 -9.54 -14.00 20.27
N HIS A 311 -9.20 -14.16 21.54
CA HIS A 311 -10.09 -14.56 22.61
C HIS A 311 -10.65 -13.39 23.43
N GLY A 312 -10.23 -12.16 23.11
CA GLY A 312 -10.70 -10.91 23.74
C GLY A 312 -10.05 -10.61 25.08
N GLU A 313 -10.05 -11.49 26.06
CA GLU A 313 -9.56 -11.20 27.42
C GLU A 313 -8.87 -12.41 28.11
N VAL A 314 -8.28 -13.33 27.39
CA VAL A 314 -7.55 -14.46 28.00
C VAL A 314 -6.06 -14.20 28.06
N ASP A 315 -5.40 -14.70 29.11
CA ASP A 315 -3.96 -14.47 29.34
C ASP A 315 -3.05 -15.24 28.36
N GLU A 316 -3.57 -16.28 27.70
CA GLU A 316 -2.82 -17.12 26.75
C GLU A 316 -3.66 -17.31 25.47
N GLU A 317 -3.39 -16.49 24.49
CA GLU A 317 -3.93 -16.64 23.13
C GLU A 317 -2.91 -17.38 22.24
N PRO A 318 -3.39 -18.26 21.34
CA PRO A 318 -2.54 -18.75 20.27
C PRO A 318 -2.03 -17.59 19.42
N ASP A 319 -0.79 -17.67 18.96
CA ASP A 319 -0.25 -16.70 18.01
C ASP A 319 -1.06 -16.71 16.69
N ASP A 320 -1.33 -15.53 16.14
CA ASP A 320 -1.91 -15.40 14.82
C ASP A 320 -1.09 -16.13 13.76
N GLU A 321 -1.75 -16.87 12.90
CA GLU A 321 -1.13 -17.56 11.78
C GLU A 321 -1.28 -16.75 10.48
N ALA A 322 -0.28 -16.82 9.62
CA ALA A 322 -0.40 -16.25 8.29
C ALA A 322 -1.24 -17.13 7.38
N VAL A 323 -2.22 -16.54 6.70
CA VAL A 323 -2.90 -17.17 5.57
C VAL A 323 -2.07 -16.91 4.31
N LEU A 324 -1.63 -17.97 3.65
CA LEU A 324 -0.94 -17.87 2.37
C LEU A 324 -1.53 -18.91 1.39
N LEU A 325 -2.15 -18.40 0.34
CA LEU A 325 -2.75 -19.20 -0.72
C LEU A 325 -2.04 -18.93 -2.04
N THR A 326 -1.95 -19.95 -2.89
CA THR A 326 -1.56 -19.80 -4.30
C THR A 326 -2.58 -20.49 -5.19
N GLY A 327 -2.82 -19.93 -6.36
CA GLY A 327 -3.80 -20.43 -7.31
C GLY A 327 -3.47 -20.07 -8.76
N ASP A 328 -4.23 -20.63 -9.67
CA ASP A 328 -4.17 -20.38 -11.13
C ASP A 328 -5.33 -19.47 -11.61
N GLY A 329 -6.06 -18.86 -10.67
CA GLY A 329 -7.25 -18.06 -10.98
C GLY A 329 -8.54 -18.86 -11.09
N THR A 330 -8.49 -20.18 -10.91
CA THR A 330 -9.68 -21.06 -10.86
C THR A 330 -9.75 -21.86 -9.56
N ALA A 331 -8.61 -22.30 -9.05
CA ALA A 331 -8.49 -23.08 -7.81
C ALA A 331 -7.37 -22.55 -6.92
N TRP A 332 -7.55 -22.71 -5.61
CA TRP A 332 -6.61 -22.26 -4.59
C TRP A 332 -6.08 -23.43 -3.76
N ARG A 333 -4.84 -23.33 -3.33
CA ARG A 333 -4.23 -24.26 -2.36
C ARG A 333 -3.51 -23.49 -1.26
N LYS A 334 -3.49 -24.04 -0.05
CA LYS A 334 -2.66 -23.51 1.04
C LYS A 334 -1.18 -23.72 0.74
N VAL A 335 -0.38 -22.71 1.05
CA VAL A 335 1.07 -22.82 1.10
C VAL A 335 1.46 -22.77 2.57
N GLY A 336 2.36 -23.64 3.01
CA GLY A 336 2.81 -23.63 4.40
C GLY A 336 3.29 -22.25 4.81
N ALA A 337 2.82 -21.74 5.95
CA ALA A 337 3.23 -20.45 6.47
C ALA A 337 4.74 -20.41 6.73
N PRO A 338 5.41 -19.28 6.58
CA PRO A 338 6.76 -19.12 7.11
C PRO A 338 6.72 -19.21 8.63
N ASP A 339 7.78 -19.71 9.25
CA ASP A 339 7.97 -19.82 10.70
C ASP A 339 8.04 -18.45 11.43
N THR A 340 7.37 -17.43 10.93
CA THR A 340 7.55 -16.06 11.44
C THR A 340 6.56 -15.68 12.52
N GLY A 341 5.54 -16.47 12.81
CA GLY A 341 4.58 -16.20 13.90
C GLY A 341 3.91 -14.81 13.85
N ARG A 342 4.11 -14.05 12.79
CA ARG A 342 3.55 -12.70 12.59
C ARG A 342 2.73 -12.65 11.32
N ALA A 343 1.59 -12.00 11.42
CA ALA A 343 0.84 -11.55 10.26
C ALA A 343 1.74 -10.68 9.37
N PHE A 344 1.69 -10.87 8.05
CA PHE A 344 2.52 -10.12 7.11
C PHE A 344 2.00 -8.69 6.96
N GLU A 345 2.92 -7.75 6.72
CA GLU A 345 2.59 -6.45 6.16
C GLU A 345 2.20 -6.63 4.68
N THR A 346 0.91 -6.74 4.43
CA THR A 346 0.40 -7.18 3.12
C THR A 346 0.48 -6.10 2.04
N SER A 347 0.56 -4.83 2.42
CA SER A 347 0.64 -3.69 1.49
C SER A 347 1.92 -3.65 0.66
N THR A 348 2.99 -4.28 1.15
CA THR A 348 4.33 -4.27 0.54
C THR A 348 4.73 -5.61 -0.08
N THR A 349 3.75 -6.40 -0.46
CA THR A 349 3.95 -7.71 -1.10
C THR A 349 3.98 -7.59 -2.62
N SER A 350 4.90 -8.29 -3.28
CA SER A 350 5.03 -8.33 -4.74
C SER A 350 5.65 -9.64 -5.21
N PRO A 351 5.25 -10.18 -6.37
CA PRO A 351 6.03 -11.23 -7.04
C PRO A 351 7.39 -10.68 -7.44
N ASP A 352 8.39 -11.56 -7.54
CA ASP A 352 9.77 -11.18 -7.89
C ASP A 352 10.19 -11.51 -9.33
N GLY A 353 9.25 -12.01 -10.12
CA GLY A 353 9.49 -12.39 -11.52
C GLY A 353 10.21 -13.72 -11.71
N THR A 354 10.44 -14.49 -10.64
CA THR A 354 10.99 -15.86 -10.70
C THR A 354 9.97 -16.92 -10.26
N GLY A 355 8.76 -16.48 -9.92
CA GLY A 355 7.73 -17.30 -9.29
C GLY A 355 7.76 -17.29 -7.76
N ALA A 356 8.69 -16.56 -7.15
CA ALA A 356 8.72 -16.33 -5.72
C ALA A 356 8.00 -15.03 -5.37
N LEU A 357 7.70 -14.87 -4.08
CA LEU A 357 6.99 -13.73 -3.50
C LEU A 357 7.89 -12.99 -2.52
N LEU A 358 7.94 -11.67 -2.64
CA LEU A 358 8.47 -10.79 -1.60
C LEU A 358 7.36 -10.49 -0.61
N LEU A 359 7.62 -10.80 0.66
CA LEU A 359 6.77 -10.50 1.81
C LEU A 359 7.41 -9.36 2.61
N ASP A 360 6.62 -8.38 3.04
CA ASP A 360 7.10 -7.25 3.84
C ASP A 360 8.30 -6.53 3.24
N SER A 361 8.50 -6.63 1.94
CA SER A 361 9.70 -6.18 1.21
C SER A 361 11.02 -6.83 1.64
N TRP A 362 11.06 -7.56 2.76
CA TRP A 362 12.30 -8.03 3.39
C TRP A 362 12.44 -9.56 3.44
N THR A 363 11.39 -10.29 3.09
CA THR A 363 11.41 -11.75 3.06
C THR A 363 11.01 -12.23 1.67
N ARG A 364 11.90 -12.96 1.01
CA ARG A 364 11.62 -13.64 -0.26
C ARG A 364 11.19 -15.07 0.03
N ARG A 365 10.05 -15.48 -0.48
CA ARG A 365 9.53 -16.83 -0.35
C ARG A 365 9.42 -17.52 -1.70
N THR A 366 10.10 -18.65 -1.82
CA THR A 366 10.07 -19.47 -3.02
C THR A 366 8.84 -20.39 -3.05
N GLN A 367 8.53 -20.96 -4.23
CA GLN A 367 7.36 -21.84 -4.39
C GLN A 367 7.47 -23.16 -3.59
N ASP A 368 8.69 -23.62 -3.29
CA ASP A 368 8.96 -24.78 -2.42
C ASP A 368 8.86 -24.43 -0.92
N GLY A 369 8.45 -23.22 -0.60
CA GLY A 369 8.19 -22.78 0.76
C GLY A 369 9.40 -22.24 1.53
N LYS A 370 10.60 -22.18 0.92
CA LYS A 370 11.78 -21.62 1.57
C LYS A 370 11.69 -20.11 1.70
N ALA A 371 12.02 -19.60 2.88
CA ALA A 371 12.08 -18.19 3.15
C ALA A 371 13.56 -17.72 3.23
N HIS A 372 13.85 -16.61 2.59
CA HIS A 372 15.17 -15.97 2.59
C HIS A 372 15.00 -14.51 2.98
N LYS A 373 15.80 -14.03 3.92
CA LYS A 373 15.84 -12.59 4.23
C LYS A 373 16.53 -11.84 3.11
N VAL A 374 15.91 -10.77 2.66
CA VAL A 374 16.48 -9.80 1.72
C VAL A 374 17.09 -8.66 2.53
N LYS A 375 18.34 -8.32 2.27
CA LYS A 375 19.02 -7.27 2.98
C LYS A 375 18.42 -5.90 2.64
N ALA A 376 18.19 -5.06 3.67
CA ALA A 376 17.77 -3.68 3.49
C ALA A 376 18.81 -2.86 2.69
N PRO A 377 18.42 -1.74 2.06
CA PRO A 377 19.37 -0.86 1.40
C PRO A 377 20.44 -0.35 2.35
N ASP A 378 21.65 -0.12 1.85
CA ASP A 378 22.70 0.53 2.61
C ASP A 378 22.28 1.95 3.00
N ARG A 379 22.78 2.45 4.14
CA ARG A 379 22.46 3.78 4.65
C ARG A 379 22.79 4.87 3.61
N LEU A 380 21.89 5.81 3.46
CA LEU A 380 22.14 7.04 2.72
C LEU A 380 23.08 7.95 3.53
N PRO A 381 23.89 8.77 2.84
CA PRO A 381 24.63 9.83 3.53
C PRO A 381 23.65 10.74 4.27
N GLU A 382 23.92 10.97 5.54
CA GLU A 382 23.12 11.90 6.33
C GLU A 382 23.36 13.32 5.84
N PRO A 383 22.29 14.10 5.59
CA PRO A 383 22.43 15.51 5.29
C PRO A 383 23.14 16.22 6.45
N SER A 384 24.07 17.16 6.12
CA SER A 384 24.91 17.86 7.10
C SER A 384 24.13 18.57 8.23
N GLU A 385 22.86 18.89 7.97
CA GLU A 385 21.99 19.60 8.91
C GLU A 385 21.21 18.64 9.85
N VAL A 386 21.27 17.32 9.60
CA VAL A 386 20.66 16.34 10.49
C VAL A 386 21.68 16.05 11.62
N PRO A 387 21.33 16.33 12.88
CA PRO A 387 22.21 15.99 13.98
C PRO A 387 22.52 14.48 13.97
N LYS A 388 23.78 14.12 14.10
CA LYS A 388 24.15 12.70 14.20
C LYS A 388 23.58 12.12 15.50
N PRO A 389 22.86 10.98 15.44
CA PRO A 389 22.37 10.35 16.66
C PRO A 389 23.54 9.92 17.55
N LYS A 390 23.36 10.03 18.86
CA LYS A 390 24.29 9.38 19.79
C LYS A 390 24.26 7.87 19.51
N ARG A 391 25.41 7.21 19.44
CA ARG A 391 25.54 5.80 19.03
C ARG A 391 24.58 4.86 19.76
N LYS A 392 24.28 5.11 21.04
CA LYS A 392 23.38 4.29 21.85
C LYS A 392 21.88 4.45 21.49
N TYR A 393 21.53 5.49 20.72
CA TYR A 393 20.17 5.81 20.31
C TYR A 393 20.00 5.78 18.78
N ASP A 394 21.01 5.26 18.07
CA ASP A 394 20.94 5.10 16.62
C ASP A 394 20.19 3.81 16.28
N PHE A 395 18.89 3.94 15.98
CA PHE A 395 18.04 2.84 15.52
C PHE A 395 18.17 2.58 14.01
N GLY A 396 19.17 3.14 13.35
CA GLY A 396 19.41 2.99 11.93
C GLY A 396 18.66 4.01 11.07
N GLN A 397 18.59 3.72 9.78
CA GLN A 397 17.79 4.45 8.80
C GLN A 397 16.74 3.49 8.23
N PRO A 398 15.59 3.31 8.90
CA PRO A 398 14.57 2.43 8.39
C PRO A 398 14.02 2.97 7.06
N PHE A 399 13.88 2.09 6.09
CA PHE A 399 13.11 2.32 4.88
C PHE A 399 11.73 1.70 5.07
N GLU A 400 10.72 2.55 5.15
CA GLU A 400 9.32 2.16 5.25
C GLU A 400 8.74 2.14 3.84
N ALA A 401 8.62 0.94 3.25
CA ALA A 401 8.03 0.76 1.94
C ALA A 401 6.50 0.97 2.02
N ALA A 402 5.95 1.76 1.11
CA ALA A 402 4.52 2.01 0.98
C ALA A 402 3.91 1.28 -0.22
N SER A 403 4.69 1.01 -1.25
CA SER A 403 4.23 0.29 -2.45
C SER A 403 5.40 -0.46 -3.09
N VAL A 404 5.15 -1.69 -3.50
CA VAL A 404 6.15 -2.56 -4.15
C VAL A 404 5.58 -3.10 -5.45
N ARG A 405 6.37 -3.07 -6.55
CA ARG A 405 5.93 -3.52 -7.87
C ARG A 405 7.07 -4.19 -8.63
N LEU A 406 6.74 -5.29 -9.27
CA LEU A 406 7.60 -5.92 -10.27
C LEU A 406 7.60 -5.11 -11.56
N ILE A 407 8.76 -4.87 -12.16
CA ILE A 407 8.84 -4.32 -13.52
C ILE A 407 8.39 -5.43 -14.51
N PRO A 408 7.38 -5.19 -15.34
CA PRO A 408 6.85 -6.19 -16.25
C PRO A 408 7.93 -6.81 -17.13
N GLY A 409 7.91 -8.13 -17.29
CA GLY A 409 8.86 -8.89 -18.13
C GLY A 409 10.29 -8.98 -17.57
N THR A 410 10.51 -8.63 -16.31
CA THR A 410 11.83 -8.66 -15.66
C THR A 410 11.80 -9.43 -14.34
N ARG A 411 12.97 -9.50 -13.69
CA ARG A 411 13.14 -9.96 -12.29
C ARG A 411 13.49 -8.81 -11.35
N THR A 412 13.17 -7.60 -11.77
CA THR A 412 13.47 -6.40 -10.99
C THR A 412 12.21 -5.92 -10.27
N VAL A 413 12.29 -5.79 -8.97
CA VAL A 413 11.24 -5.26 -8.11
C VAL A 413 11.65 -3.87 -7.61
N LEU A 414 10.71 -2.96 -7.65
CA LEU A 414 10.85 -1.60 -7.14
C LEU A 414 9.98 -1.41 -5.90
N ALA A 415 10.51 -0.73 -4.91
CA ALA A 415 9.78 -0.31 -3.72
C ALA A 415 9.89 1.19 -3.53
N VAL A 416 8.77 1.84 -3.23
CA VAL A 416 8.73 3.27 -2.89
C VAL A 416 8.23 3.45 -1.48
N GLY A 417 8.71 4.49 -0.83
CA GLY A 417 8.34 4.80 0.54
C GLY A 417 9.12 5.96 1.10
N SER A 418 9.45 5.90 2.38
CA SER A 418 10.23 6.92 3.06
C SER A 418 11.43 6.34 3.82
N VAL A 419 12.52 7.09 3.84
CA VAL A 419 13.69 6.83 4.69
C VAL A 419 13.68 7.81 5.84
N THR A 420 13.78 7.31 7.04
CA THR A 420 13.89 8.14 8.25
C THR A 420 15.35 8.31 8.64
N PHE A 421 15.81 9.56 8.72
CA PHE A 421 17.15 9.91 9.20
C PHE A 421 17.13 10.18 10.69
N ASN A 422 18.24 9.89 11.37
CA ASN A 422 18.39 10.13 12.81
C ASN A 422 17.17 9.61 13.61
N ASN A 423 16.82 8.35 13.37
CA ASN A 423 15.75 7.68 14.11
C ASN A 423 16.20 7.41 15.55
N SER A 424 16.11 8.44 16.39
CA SER A 424 16.45 8.35 17.83
C SER A 424 15.24 8.77 18.67
N SER A 425 15.15 8.21 19.86
CA SER A 425 14.08 8.55 20.81
C SER A 425 14.04 10.02 21.24
N ASP A 426 15.14 10.75 21.02
CA ASP A 426 15.28 12.15 21.41
C ASP A 426 14.76 13.13 20.35
N THR A 427 14.42 12.65 19.13
CA THR A 427 13.89 13.46 18.06
C THR A 427 12.39 13.21 17.91
N GLY A 428 11.57 14.20 18.30
CA GLY A 428 10.11 14.05 18.25
C GLY A 428 9.52 13.80 16.85
N ASP A 429 10.16 14.30 15.79
CA ASP A 429 9.78 14.10 14.38
C ASP A 429 11.06 14.01 13.53
N PRO A 430 11.62 12.80 13.38
CA PRO A 430 12.87 12.63 12.65
C PRO A 430 12.70 12.99 11.17
N PRO A 431 13.70 13.63 10.55
CA PRO A 431 13.66 13.99 9.14
C PRO A 431 13.45 12.75 8.26
N ARG A 432 12.56 12.90 7.27
CA ARG A 432 12.26 11.85 6.29
C ARG A 432 12.52 12.35 4.88
N CYS A 433 12.82 11.42 3.98
CA CYS A 433 12.87 11.65 2.54
C CYS A 433 12.14 10.54 1.81
N ALA A 434 11.45 10.88 0.74
CA ALA A 434 10.90 9.89 -0.17
C ALA A 434 12.02 9.17 -0.92
N ALA A 435 11.94 7.87 -1.07
CA ALA A 435 12.95 7.06 -1.74
C ALA A 435 12.33 5.95 -2.59
N LEU A 436 13.03 5.63 -3.68
CA LEU A 436 12.81 4.47 -4.53
C LEU A 436 13.98 3.50 -4.33
N ALA A 437 13.67 2.29 -3.95
CA ALA A 437 14.64 1.20 -3.85
C ALA A 437 14.36 0.14 -4.93
N ARG A 438 15.41 -0.58 -5.31
CA ARG A 438 15.39 -1.65 -6.32
C ARG A 438 15.96 -2.93 -5.73
N TYR A 439 15.36 -4.05 -6.10
CA TYR A 439 15.81 -5.41 -5.84
C TYR A 439 15.83 -6.20 -7.15
N ASP A 440 16.92 -6.92 -7.43
CA ASP A 440 17.05 -7.79 -8.60
C ASP A 440 17.10 -9.24 -8.13
N ALA A 441 16.02 -9.99 -8.37
CA ALA A 441 15.90 -11.37 -7.93
C ALA A 441 16.87 -12.31 -8.68
N ALA A 442 17.38 -13.30 -7.94
CA ALA A 442 18.30 -14.32 -8.46
C ALA A 442 17.58 -15.34 -9.35
#